data_d280b0cfe1842d94762493411e44f91e
#
_entry.id   d280b0cfe1842d94762493411e44f91e
#
_cell.length_a   1.000
_cell.length_b   1.000
_cell.length_c   1.000
_cell.angle_alpha   90.00
_cell.angle_beta   90.00
_cell.angle_gamma   90.00
#
_symmetry.space_group_name_H-M   'P 1'
#
loop_
_entity.id
_entity.type
_entity.pdbx_description
1 polymer ?
#
loop_
_entity_poly.entity_id
_entity_poly.type
_entity_poly.pdbx_seq_one_letter_code
_entity_poly.pdbx_strand_id
1 'polypeptide(L)'
;SLLLAQTTLSVLTINNPAAVRFSAKCAIFALTSDYKYPKMNYSSAFETLFLFFLFGGFALKYYLDCREIRCKVPEAFAEKITLEAHQKAADYSIENVRFGELSRLVSLGLTLILTVGGLLQIIYLMTTGWLGNAILAQVVIILLIGFISGLIDLPFSWYQTFKIEAKYGFNTTTLARFIKDTLMSAALSIVLGVPIVSLILWLWNVSGPYWWVWAWAAYMLFNVIILWLYPAVIAPLFNKFSPLPDGELKDRLESLLSRIGFSSRGLYSMDASKRSAKGNAYMTGFGKNKRIVLFDTLMNKLTPEETEAVLAHELGHYKLNHIYKMLAFSCVFSLLFFWLLSVLADCQWFYEGLGVNLIQGASHGTALVLFSIAVPVFMFPLAPLSSYFSRKHEFEADAFAVKYSNGHALISALVKLFSDNASTLTPDPVYSAFYSSHPDAAIRIQAIEEAEKAKAASH
;
A
#
# COMPACT_ATOMS: atom_id res chain seq x y z
N SER A 1 -19.06 -32.21 -38.61
CA SER A 1 -19.17 -31.40 -37.51
C SER A 1 -19.22 -29.89 -37.70
N LEU A 2 -19.00 -29.34 -38.90
CA LEU A 2 -19.25 -27.94 -39.23
C LEU A 2 -20.75 -27.59 -39.23
N LEU A 3 -21.62 -28.54 -39.48
CA LEU A 3 -23.07 -28.35 -39.50
C LEU A 3 -23.68 -28.14 -38.09
N LEU A 4 -23.06 -28.69 -37.03
CA LEU A 4 -23.50 -28.48 -35.65
C LEU A 4 -23.12 -27.12 -35.10
N ALA A 5 -22.02 -26.54 -35.59
CA ALA A 5 -21.60 -25.18 -35.22
C ALA A 5 -22.49 -24.11 -35.89
N GLN A 6 -22.97 -24.36 -37.08
CA GLN A 6 -23.88 -23.41 -37.77
C GLN A 6 -25.29 -23.39 -37.17
N THR A 7 -25.79 -24.52 -36.64
CA THR A 7 -27.13 -24.60 -36.00
C THR A 7 -27.13 -23.98 -34.60
N THR A 8 -26.04 -24.01 -33.85
CA THR A 8 -25.94 -23.34 -32.55
C THR A 8 -25.72 -21.80 -32.68
N LEU A 9 -25.10 -21.35 -33.76
CA LEU A 9 -24.93 -19.92 -34.00
C LEU A 9 -26.25 -19.22 -34.42
N SER A 10 -27.15 -19.93 -35.08
CA SER A 10 -28.42 -19.37 -35.55
C SER A 10 -29.47 -19.17 -34.44
N VAL A 11 -29.33 -19.83 -33.30
CA VAL A 11 -30.26 -19.71 -32.16
C VAL A 11 -29.81 -18.62 -31.18
N LEU A 12 -28.50 -18.26 -31.16
CA LEU A 12 -27.93 -17.25 -30.26
C LEU A 12 -27.90 -15.82 -30.83
N THR A 13 -28.23 -15.63 -32.12
CA THR A 13 -28.08 -14.33 -32.81
C THR A 13 -29.29 -13.39 -32.70
N ILE A 14 -30.36 -13.75 -31.95
CA ILE A 14 -31.60 -12.97 -31.98
C ILE A 14 -31.65 -11.86 -30.92
N ASN A 15 -30.82 -11.85 -29.86
CA ASN A 15 -31.03 -10.89 -28.77
C ASN A 15 -29.80 -10.17 -28.15
N ASN A 16 -28.57 -10.30 -28.65
CA ASN A 16 -27.48 -9.48 -28.09
C ASN A 16 -26.24 -9.36 -29.00
N PRO A 17 -26.09 -8.25 -29.76
CA PRO A 17 -24.93 -8.05 -30.65
C PRO A 17 -23.58 -7.85 -29.93
N ALA A 18 -23.58 -7.56 -28.64
CA ALA A 18 -22.34 -7.41 -27.84
C ALA A 18 -21.75 -8.77 -27.42
N ALA A 19 -22.60 -9.77 -27.14
CA ALA A 19 -22.17 -11.12 -26.80
C ALA A 19 -21.49 -11.82 -27.98
N VAL A 20 -21.90 -11.51 -29.22
CA VAL A 20 -21.33 -12.08 -30.45
C VAL A 20 -19.90 -11.61 -30.70
N ARG A 21 -19.57 -10.36 -30.40
CA ARG A 21 -18.19 -9.81 -30.59
C ARG A 21 -17.21 -10.29 -29.53
N PHE A 22 -17.67 -10.64 -28.35
CA PHE A 22 -16.80 -11.13 -27.26
C PHE A 22 -16.54 -12.63 -27.40
N SER A 23 -17.56 -13.41 -27.78
CA SER A 23 -17.43 -14.82 -28.15
C SER A 23 -16.49 -15.01 -29.36
N ALA A 24 -16.48 -14.08 -30.32
CA ALA A 24 -15.58 -14.13 -31.47
C ALA A 24 -14.09 -13.95 -31.07
N LYS A 25 -13.76 -13.13 -30.07
CA LYS A 25 -12.37 -12.99 -29.60
C LYS A 25 -11.89 -14.21 -28.83
N CYS A 26 -12.74 -14.83 -28.00
CA CYS A 26 -12.44 -16.10 -27.37
C CYS A 26 -12.45 -17.26 -28.40
N ALA A 27 -13.31 -17.22 -29.42
CA ALA A 27 -13.36 -18.20 -30.49
C ALA A 27 -12.17 -18.08 -31.45
N ILE A 28 -11.64 -16.89 -31.73
CA ILE A 28 -10.43 -16.70 -32.55
C ILE A 28 -9.20 -17.28 -31.81
N PHE A 29 -9.13 -17.15 -30.49
CA PHE A 29 -8.10 -17.80 -29.68
C PHE A 29 -8.28 -19.33 -29.61
N ALA A 30 -9.52 -19.82 -29.70
CA ALA A 30 -9.85 -21.26 -29.73
C ALA A 30 -9.69 -21.88 -31.14
N LEU A 31 -9.88 -21.09 -32.21
CA LEU A 31 -9.80 -21.57 -33.60
C LEU A 31 -8.37 -21.65 -34.16
N THR A 32 -7.39 -21.07 -33.49
CA THR A 32 -5.98 -21.26 -33.82
C THR A 32 -5.37 -22.53 -33.24
N SER A 33 -6.15 -23.38 -32.54
CA SER A 33 -5.70 -24.58 -31.81
C SER A 33 -5.92 -25.91 -32.53
N ASP A 34 -6.19 -25.94 -33.84
CA ASP A 34 -6.24 -27.19 -34.61
C ASP A 34 -4.85 -27.77 -34.99
N TYR A 35 -3.79 -27.25 -34.37
CA TYR A 35 -2.46 -27.87 -34.42
C TYR A 35 -2.30 -28.89 -33.30
N LYS A 36 -1.78 -30.06 -33.63
CA LYS A 36 -1.47 -31.29 -32.88
C LYS A 36 -0.64 -31.13 -31.60
N TYR A 37 -0.99 -30.17 -30.71
CA TYR A 37 -0.44 -30.09 -29.35
C TYR A 37 -1.48 -30.62 -28.35
N PRO A 38 -1.05 -31.29 -27.26
CA PRO A 38 -1.99 -31.71 -26.20
C PRO A 38 -2.76 -30.46 -25.75
N LYS A 39 -4.10 -30.54 -25.66
CA LYS A 39 -4.95 -29.44 -25.17
C LYS A 39 -4.38 -28.94 -23.88
N MET A 40 -3.81 -27.73 -23.88
CA MET A 40 -3.24 -27.12 -22.71
C MET A 40 -4.38 -26.91 -21.70
N ASN A 41 -4.29 -27.53 -20.55
CA ASN A 41 -5.23 -27.28 -19.46
C ASN A 41 -4.87 -25.90 -18.87
N TYR A 42 -5.59 -24.86 -19.28
CA TYR A 42 -5.34 -23.48 -18.86
C TYR A 42 -5.41 -23.30 -17.34
N SER A 43 -6.27 -24.06 -16.65
CA SER A 43 -6.39 -24.04 -15.19
C SER A 43 -5.09 -24.51 -14.54
N SER A 44 -4.56 -25.67 -14.93
CA SER A 44 -3.29 -26.20 -14.41
C SER A 44 -2.08 -25.33 -14.81
N ALA A 45 -2.10 -24.74 -16.00
CA ALA A 45 -1.05 -23.82 -16.42
C ALA A 45 -1.05 -22.54 -15.57
N PHE A 46 -2.21 -21.97 -15.26
CA PHE A 46 -2.34 -20.80 -14.43
C PHE A 46 -2.02 -21.12 -12.96
N GLU A 47 -2.46 -22.25 -12.43
CA GLU A 47 -2.07 -22.72 -11.10
C GLU A 47 -0.56 -22.84 -10.97
N THR A 48 0.09 -23.48 -11.94
CA THR A 48 1.56 -23.62 -11.97
C THR A 48 2.25 -22.25 -12.00
N LEU A 49 1.75 -21.34 -12.82
CA LEU A 49 2.28 -19.97 -12.91
C LEU A 49 2.10 -19.21 -11.60
N PHE A 50 0.92 -19.30 -10.99
CA PHE A 50 0.64 -18.67 -9.70
C PHE A 50 1.54 -19.21 -8.60
N LEU A 51 1.69 -20.52 -8.49
CA LEU A 51 2.58 -21.17 -7.51
C LEU A 51 4.04 -20.78 -7.76
N PHE A 52 4.48 -20.74 -9.02
CA PHE A 52 5.82 -20.29 -9.37
C PHE A 52 6.11 -18.88 -8.89
N PHE A 53 5.22 -17.92 -9.14
CA PHE A 53 5.37 -16.54 -8.66
C PHE A 53 5.21 -16.44 -7.14
N LEU A 54 4.33 -17.22 -6.53
CA LEU A 54 4.11 -17.24 -5.09
C LEU A 54 5.37 -17.72 -4.35
N PHE A 55 5.91 -18.88 -4.72
CA PHE A 55 7.12 -19.43 -4.11
C PHE A 55 8.38 -18.68 -4.53
N GLY A 56 8.48 -18.28 -5.79
CA GLY A 56 9.57 -17.45 -6.30
C GLY A 56 9.62 -16.09 -5.62
N GLY A 57 8.46 -15.46 -5.44
CA GLY A 57 8.31 -14.22 -4.68
C GLY A 57 8.70 -14.39 -3.20
N PHE A 58 8.30 -15.50 -2.57
CA PHE A 58 8.70 -15.82 -1.20
C PHE A 58 10.23 -16.03 -1.10
N ALA A 59 10.80 -16.81 -2.00
CA ALA A 59 12.24 -17.06 -2.03
C ALA A 59 13.05 -15.77 -2.29
N LEU A 60 12.56 -14.90 -3.17
CA LEU A 60 13.18 -13.60 -3.43
C LEU A 60 13.12 -12.70 -2.18
N LYS A 61 11.98 -12.63 -1.50
CA LYS A 61 11.84 -11.88 -0.24
C LYS A 61 12.81 -12.40 0.82
N TYR A 62 12.88 -13.71 1.00
CA TYR A 62 13.83 -14.35 1.93
C TYR A 62 15.29 -14.04 1.57
N TYR A 63 15.64 -14.09 0.28
CA TYR A 63 16.97 -13.73 -0.19
C TYR A 63 17.31 -12.26 0.13
N LEU A 64 16.36 -11.34 -0.10
CA LEU A 64 16.54 -9.92 0.22
C LEU A 64 16.72 -9.70 1.73
N ASP A 65 15.95 -10.37 2.55
CA ASP A 65 16.07 -10.33 4.01
C ASP A 65 17.44 -10.84 4.51
N CYS A 66 17.93 -11.93 3.91
CA CYS A 66 19.28 -12.45 4.22
C CYS A 66 20.38 -11.45 3.82
N ARG A 67 20.19 -10.65 2.80
CA ARG A 67 21.12 -9.60 2.39
C ARG A 67 21.12 -8.45 3.40
N GLU A 68 19.94 -7.98 3.79
CA GLU A 68 19.78 -6.90 4.77
C GLU A 68 20.43 -7.25 6.11
N ILE A 69 20.23 -8.47 6.61
CA ILE A 69 20.83 -8.94 7.86
C ILE A 69 22.37 -8.97 7.81
N ARG A 70 22.97 -9.13 6.63
CA ARG A 70 24.42 -9.21 6.45
C ARG A 70 25.10 -7.88 6.14
N CYS A 71 24.33 -6.83 5.94
CA CYS A 71 24.89 -5.53 5.58
C CYS A 71 25.70 -4.96 6.74
N LYS A 72 26.95 -4.55 6.46
CA LYS A 72 27.85 -3.95 7.45
C LYS A 72 27.77 -2.43 7.36
N VAL A 73 28.02 -1.77 8.49
CA VAL A 73 28.07 -0.32 8.59
C VAL A 73 29.29 0.24 7.88
N PRO A 74 29.16 1.24 7.03
CA PRO A 74 30.28 2.04 6.58
C PRO A 74 30.83 2.92 7.71
N GLU A 75 32.16 3.01 7.80
CA GLU A 75 32.89 3.86 8.74
C GLU A 75 32.50 5.35 8.64
N ALA A 76 31.96 5.79 7.50
CA ALA A 76 31.56 7.16 7.22
C ALA A 76 30.51 7.75 8.19
N PHE A 77 29.82 6.93 9.00
CA PHE A 77 28.83 7.38 9.98
C PHE A 77 29.30 7.34 11.44
N ALA A 78 30.47 6.76 11.72
CA ALA A 78 31.01 6.64 13.07
C ALA A 78 31.16 8.03 13.77
N GLU A 79 31.34 9.10 13.00
CA GLU A 79 31.44 10.46 13.53
C GLU A 79 30.07 11.15 13.78
N LYS A 80 29.00 10.67 13.13
CA LYS A 80 27.66 11.34 13.20
C LYS A 80 26.69 10.67 14.16
N ILE A 81 26.89 9.38 14.46
CA ILE A 81 26.00 8.59 15.33
C ILE A 81 26.85 7.73 16.26
N THR A 82 26.45 7.62 17.53
CA THR A 82 27.13 6.76 18.49
C THR A 82 27.05 5.29 18.07
N LEU A 83 28.10 4.52 18.40
CA LEU A 83 28.14 3.08 18.14
C LEU A 83 26.93 2.36 18.78
N GLU A 84 26.50 2.78 19.96
CA GLU A 84 25.34 2.24 20.67
C GLU A 84 24.02 2.46 19.88
N ALA A 85 23.78 3.67 19.41
CA ALA A 85 22.59 4.00 18.62
C ALA A 85 22.55 3.20 17.31
N HIS A 86 23.73 3.03 16.69
CA HIS A 86 23.87 2.24 15.49
C HIS A 86 23.64 0.76 15.74
N GLN A 87 24.20 0.17 16.82
CA GLN A 87 23.94 -1.21 17.19
C GLN A 87 22.46 -1.44 17.49
N LYS A 88 21.81 -0.52 18.21
CA LYS A 88 20.37 -0.56 18.47
C LYS A 88 19.56 -0.58 17.17
N ALA A 89 19.93 0.24 16.18
CA ALA A 89 19.26 0.27 14.89
C ALA A 89 19.43 -1.05 14.11
N ALA A 90 20.64 -1.61 14.12
CA ALA A 90 20.94 -2.89 13.48
C ALA A 90 20.15 -4.03 14.14
N ASP A 91 20.16 -4.13 15.48
CA ASP A 91 19.45 -5.17 16.23
C ASP A 91 17.93 -5.07 16.01
N TYR A 92 17.38 -3.84 16.01
CA TYR A 92 15.98 -3.59 15.72
C TYR A 92 15.59 -4.00 14.29
N SER A 93 16.43 -3.65 13.31
CA SER A 93 16.20 -4.06 11.91
C SER A 93 16.24 -5.58 11.75
N ILE A 94 17.24 -6.25 12.31
CA ILE A 94 17.38 -7.72 12.27
C ILE A 94 16.15 -8.41 12.91
N GLU A 95 15.70 -7.92 14.06
CA GLU A 95 14.55 -8.50 14.77
C GLU A 95 13.26 -8.32 13.96
N ASN A 96 13.06 -7.15 13.37
CA ASN A 96 11.92 -6.89 12.48
C ASN A 96 11.94 -7.76 11.23
N VAL A 97 13.09 -7.91 10.59
CA VAL A 97 13.25 -8.76 9.40
C VAL A 97 12.92 -10.22 9.75
N ARG A 98 13.50 -10.79 10.80
CA ARG A 98 13.23 -12.17 11.25
C ARG A 98 11.76 -12.39 11.63
N PHE A 99 11.18 -11.44 12.34
CA PHE A 99 9.76 -11.50 12.68
C PHE A 99 8.88 -11.39 11.43
N GLY A 100 9.25 -10.52 10.48
CA GLY A 100 8.61 -10.38 9.19
C GLY A 100 8.68 -11.68 8.35
N GLU A 101 9.78 -12.45 8.42
CA GLU A 101 9.91 -13.76 7.77
C GLU A 101 8.86 -14.75 8.31
N LEU A 102 8.66 -14.81 9.62
CA LEU A 102 7.64 -15.65 10.23
C LEU A 102 6.23 -15.24 9.78
N SER A 103 5.92 -13.95 9.80
CA SER A 103 4.63 -13.43 9.34
C SER A 103 4.38 -13.77 7.85
N ARG A 104 5.40 -13.62 7.00
CA ARG A 104 5.31 -13.99 5.57
C ARG A 104 5.10 -15.49 5.35
N LEU A 105 5.73 -16.34 6.17
CA LEU A 105 5.54 -17.79 6.10
C LEU A 105 4.09 -18.16 6.43
N VAL A 106 3.51 -17.54 7.46
CA VAL A 106 2.10 -17.75 7.83
C VAL A 106 1.17 -17.22 6.73
N SER A 107 1.46 -16.06 6.15
CA SER A 107 0.70 -15.49 5.03
C SER A 107 0.78 -16.37 3.78
N LEU A 108 1.94 -16.97 3.49
CA LEU A 108 2.09 -17.95 2.41
C LEU A 108 1.20 -19.17 2.67
N GLY A 109 1.22 -19.72 3.88
CA GLY A 109 0.36 -20.83 4.30
C GLY A 109 -1.13 -20.50 4.14
N LEU A 110 -1.55 -19.32 4.60
CA LEU A 110 -2.92 -18.84 4.44
C LEU A 110 -3.32 -18.73 2.97
N THR A 111 -2.45 -18.15 2.14
CA THR A 111 -2.69 -18.03 0.69
C THR A 111 -2.88 -19.40 0.05
N LEU A 112 -2.03 -20.37 0.36
CA LEU A 112 -2.15 -21.75 -0.14
C LEU A 112 -3.43 -22.41 0.34
N ILE A 113 -3.80 -22.28 1.62
CA ILE A 113 -5.00 -22.85 2.19
C ILE A 113 -6.26 -22.25 1.56
N LEU A 114 -6.26 -20.92 1.35
CA LEU A 114 -7.39 -20.22 0.72
C LEU A 114 -7.57 -20.59 -0.75
N THR A 115 -6.47 -20.78 -1.48
CA THR A 115 -6.48 -21.09 -2.91
C THR A 115 -6.48 -22.60 -3.14
N VAL A 116 -5.35 -23.20 -3.48
CA VAL A 116 -5.23 -24.62 -3.85
C VAL A 116 -5.65 -25.61 -2.75
N GLY A 117 -5.60 -25.16 -1.47
CA GLY A 117 -6.11 -25.93 -0.31
C GLY A 117 -7.62 -25.94 -0.18
N GLY A 118 -8.35 -25.21 -1.02
CA GLY A 118 -9.80 -25.28 -1.17
C GLY A 118 -10.63 -24.63 -0.06
N LEU A 119 -10.04 -23.89 0.87
CA LEU A 119 -10.82 -23.20 1.93
C LEU A 119 -11.78 -22.16 1.34
N LEU A 120 -11.36 -21.40 0.32
CA LEU A 120 -12.24 -20.45 -0.35
C LEU A 120 -13.39 -21.15 -1.07
N GLN A 121 -13.17 -22.35 -1.66
CA GLN A 121 -14.21 -23.19 -2.22
C GLN A 121 -15.26 -23.57 -1.17
N ILE A 122 -14.82 -23.98 0.02
CA ILE A 122 -15.72 -24.34 1.13
C ILE A 122 -16.55 -23.12 1.55
N ILE A 123 -15.92 -21.97 1.74
CA ILE A 123 -16.60 -20.71 2.11
C ILE A 123 -17.62 -20.32 1.03
N TYR A 124 -17.26 -20.42 -0.25
CA TYR A 124 -18.14 -20.15 -1.37
C TYR A 124 -19.37 -21.06 -1.34
N LEU A 125 -19.19 -22.39 -1.20
CA LEU A 125 -20.28 -23.37 -1.16
C LEU A 125 -21.21 -23.16 0.04
N MET A 126 -20.64 -22.94 1.22
CA MET A 126 -21.44 -22.70 2.43
C MET A 126 -22.26 -21.41 2.30
N THR A 127 -21.64 -20.33 1.84
CA THR A 127 -22.30 -19.02 1.76
C THR A 127 -23.38 -19.00 0.69
N THR A 128 -23.09 -19.55 -0.48
CA THR A 128 -24.07 -19.64 -1.57
C THR A 128 -25.18 -20.66 -1.28
N GLY A 129 -24.89 -21.75 -0.57
CA GLY A 129 -25.88 -22.71 -0.12
C GLY A 129 -26.91 -22.14 0.87
N TRP A 130 -26.49 -21.19 1.70
CA TRP A 130 -27.38 -20.57 2.70
C TRP A 130 -28.08 -19.30 2.19
N LEU A 131 -27.40 -18.47 1.42
CA LEU A 131 -27.85 -17.13 1.02
C LEU A 131 -28.16 -17.03 -0.49
N GLY A 132 -27.98 -18.11 -1.25
CA GLY A 132 -28.03 -18.07 -2.71
C GLY A 132 -26.89 -17.24 -3.29
N ASN A 133 -27.03 -16.84 -4.58
CA ASN A 133 -26.03 -16.01 -5.27
C ASN A 133 -26.36 -14.50 -5.19
N ALA A 134 -26.97 -14.05 -4.11
CA ALA A 134 -27.29 -12.65 -3.89
C ALA A 134 -26.02 -11.82 -3.57
N ILE A 135 -26.09 -10.51 -3.75
CA ILE A 135 -25.01 -9.57 -3.37
C ILE A 135 -24.60 -9.77 -1.91
N LEU A 136 -25.56 -10.05 -1.03
CA LEU A 136 -25.30 -10.32 0.38
C LEU A 136 -24.32 -11.49 0.58
N ALA A 137 -24.54 -12.62 -0.12
CA ALA A 137 -23.66 -13.78 -0.04
C ALA A 137 -22.21 -13.42 -0.47
N GLN A 138 -22.09 -12.64 -1.52
CA GLN A 138 -20.81 -12.20 -2.06
C GLN A 138 -20.07 -11.24 -1.11
N VAL A 139 -20.79 -10.32 -0.46
CA VAL A 139 -20.25 -9.45 0.60
C VAL A 139 -19.81 -10.29 1.80
N VAL A 140 -20.61 -11.28 2.21
CA VAL A 140 -20.27 -12.17 3.33
C VAL A 140 -18.99 -12.96 3.06
N ILE A 141 -18.77 -13.47 1.83
CA ILE A 141 -17.51 -14.13 1.45
C ILE A 141 -16.32 -13.18 1.69
N ILE A 142 -16.40 -11.94 1.20
CA ILE A 142 -15.33 -10.96 1.34
C ILE A 142 -15.07 -10.63 2.82
N LEU A 143 -16.14 -10.46 3.62
CA LEU A 143 -16.03 -10.18 5.05
C LEU A 143 -15.42 -11.35 5.82
N LEU A 144 -15.79 -12.60 5.49
CA LEU A 144 -15.22 -13.79 6.13
C LEU A 144 -13.72 -13.92 5.86
N ILE A 145 -13.30 -13.69 4.62
CA ILE A 145 -11.86 -13.72 4.28
C ILE A 145 -11.12 -12.60 5.01
N GLY A 146 -11.68 -11.38 5.02
CA GLY A 146 -11.10 -10.27 5.78
C GLY A 146 -11.01 -10.55 7.28
N PHE A 147 -12.03 -11.19 7.86
CA PHE A 147 -12.06 -11.57 9.27
C PHE A 147 -11.01 -12.65 9.60
N ILE A 148 -10.91 -13.70 8.77
CA ILE A 148 -9.90 -14.76 8.93
C ILE A 148 -8.48 -14.15 8.86
N SER A 149 -8.22 -13.31 7.85
CA SER A 149 -6.93 -12.63 7.72
C SER A 149 -6.63 -11.76 8.94
N GLY A 150 -7.59 -10.95 9.37
CA GLY A 150 -7.44 -10.08 10.56
C GLY A 150 -7.19 -10.85 11.85
N LEU A 151 -7.83 -12.01 12.05
CA LEU A 151 -7.59 -12.88 13.20
C LEU A 151 -6.17 -13.45 13.21
N ILE A 152 -5.64 -13.78 12.04
CA ILE A 152 -4.27 -14.29 11.89
C ILE A 152 -3.25 -13.17 12.10
N ASP A 153 -3.53 -11.95 11.61
CA ASP A 153 -2.63 -10.80 11.74
C ASP A 153 -2.60 -10.21 13.17
N LEU A 154 -3.66 -10.38 13.94
CA LEU A 154 -3.79 -9.79 15.27
C LEU A 154 -2.68 -10.22 16.26
N PRO A 155 -2.30 -11.51 16.40
CA PRO A 155 -1.17 -11.93 17.22
C PRO A 155 0.16 -11.31 16.78
N PHE A 156 0.38 -11.16 15.46
CA PHE A 156 1.58 -10.54 14.92
C PHE A 156 1.62 -9.05 15.27
N SER A 157 0.52 -8.32 15.09
CA SER A 157 0.43 -6.90 15.45
C SER A 157 0.64 -6.69 16.96
N TRP A 158 0.09 -7.57 17.80
CA TRP A 158 0.29 -7.53 19.25
C TRP A 158 1.76 -7.77 19.60
N TYR A 159 2.39 -8.81 19.05
CA TYR A 159 3.80 -9.13 19.32
C TYR A 159 4.73 -8.01 18.85
N GLN A 160 4.50 -7.47 17.64
CA GLN A 160 5.24 -6.32 17.12
C GLN A 160 5.18 -5.16 18.10
N THR A 161 3.97 -4.79 18.57
CA THR A 161 3.76 -3.63 19.44
C THR A 161 4.33 -3.84 20.84
N PHE A 162 3.97 -4.96 21.49
CA PHE A 162 4.25 -5.14 22.92
C PHE A 162 5.53 -5.91 23.23
N LYS A 163 6.15 -6.51 22.24
CA LYS A 163 7.46 -7.20 22.40
C LYS A 163 8.55 -6.44 21.67
N ILE A 164 8.48 -6.29 20.37
CA ILE A 164 9.54 -5.68 19.58
C ILE A 164 9.60 -4.17 19.83
N GLU A 165 8.55 -3.41 19.54
CA GLU A 165 8.54 -1.95 19.73
C GLU A 165 8.77 -1.56 21.20
N ALA A 166 8.24 -2.34 22.16
CA ALA A 166 8.47 -2.10 23.58
C ALA A 166 9.92 -2.33 24.00
N LYS A 167 10.58 -3.38 23.49
CA LYS A 167 11.98 -3.70 23.76
C LYS A 167 12.93 -2.55 23.36
N TYR A 168 12.64 -1.90 22.23
CA TYR A 168 13.46 -0.79 21.72
C TYR A 168 13.02 0.60 22.20
N GLY A 169 11.97 0.67 23.04
CA GLY A 169 11.48 1.91 23.65
C GLY A 169 10.57 2.73 22.73
N PHE A 170 10.00 2.13 21.68
CA PHE A 170 9.12 2.82 20.73
C PHE A 170 7.64 2.71 21.09
N ASN A 171 7.23 1.66 21.80
CA ASN A 171 5.85 1.50 22.22
C ASN A 171 5.52 2.37 23.44
N THR A 172 4.53 3.23 23.29
CA THR A 172 3.93 4.01 24.37
C THR A 172 2.44 3.70 24.53
N THR A 173 1.90 2.80 23.69
CA THR A 173 0.48 2.43 23.77
C THR A 173 0.20 1.44 24.91
N THR A 174 -1.00 1.53 25.47
CA THR A 174 -1.48 0.54 26.45
C THR A 174 -2.30 -0.55 25.76
N LEU A 175 -2.44 -1.72 26.39
CA LEU A 175 -3.24 -2.81 25.84
C LEU A 175 -4.71 -2.38 25.61
N ALA A 176 -5.28 -1.60 26.52
CA ALA A 176 -6.64 -1.09 26.37
C ALA A 176 -6.79 -0.19 25.12
N ARG A 177 -5.78 0.67 24.86
CA ARG A 177 -5.77 1.51 23.66
C ARG A 177 -5.58 0.67 22.41
N PHE A 178 -4.68 -0.29 22.42
CA PHE A 178 -4.48 -1.22 21.31
C PHE A 178 -5.78 -1.93 20.93
N ILE A 179 -6.51 -2.49 21.91
CA ILE A 179 -7.79 -3.16 21.68
C ILE A 179 -8.82 -2.16 21.11
N LYS A 180 -8.94 -0.98 21.74
CA LYS A 180 -9.85 0.06 21.25
C LYS A 180 -9.55 0.46 19.80
N ASP A 181 -8.30 0.72 19.48
CA ASP A 181 -7.88 1.13 18.13
C ASP A 181 -8.11 0.01 17.10
N THR A 182 -7.87 -1.25 17.48
CA THR A 182 -8.17 -2.44 16.64
C THR A 182 -9.66 -2.56 16.35
N LEU A 183 -10.52 -2.47 17.39
CA LEU A 183 -11.98 -2.53 17.22
C LEU A 183 -12.51 -1.35 16.40
N MET A 184 -11.99 -0.15 16.62
CA MET A 184 -12.35 1.04 15.84
C MET A 184 -11.95 0.90 14.38
N SER A 185 -10.76 0.37 14.10
CA SER A 185 -10.29 0.11 12.74
C SER A 185 -11.15 -0.95 12.04
N ALA A 186 -11.52 -2.03 12.73
CA ALA A 186 -12.42 -3.05 12.21
C ALA A 186 -13.81 -2.47 11.91
N ALA A 187 -14.37 -1.67 12.83
CA ALA A 187 -15.66 -1.01 12.62
C ALA A 187 -15.62 -0.05 11.42
N LEU A 188 -14.57 0.76 11.28
CA LEU A 188 -14.38 1.64 10.12
C LEU A 188 -14.26 0.85 8.82
N SER A 189 -13.52 -0.26 8.81
CA SER A 189 -13.38 -1.13 7.64
C SER A 189 -14.73 -1.69 7.18
N ILE A 190 -15.60 -2.05 8.12
CA ILE A 190 -16.96 -2.51 7.81
C ILE A 190 -17.84 -1.35 7.32
N VAL A 191 -17.86 -0.24 8.07
CA VAL A 191 -18.73 0.92 7.77
C VAL A 191 -18.40 1.56 6.41
N LEU A 192 -17.12 1.60 6.05
CA LEU A 192 -16.67 2.17 4.78
C LEU A 192 -16.57 1.11 3.67
N GLY A 193 -16.11 -0.08 4.00
CA GLY A 193 -15.85 -1.15 3.02
C GLY A 193 -17.11 -1.81 2.50
N VAL A 194 -18.07 -2.14 3.37
CA VAL A 194 -19.32 -2.80 2.95
C VAL A 194 -20.11 -1.98 1.92
N PRO A 195 -20.35 -0.68 2.11
CA PRO A 195 -21.06 0.12 1.12
C PRO A 195 -20.36 0.18 -0.24
N ILE A 196 -19.04 0.40 -0.27
CA ILE A 196 -18.31 0.50 -1.55
C ILE A 196 -18.23 -0.85 -2.26
N VAL A 197 -18.00 -1.94 -1.55
CA VAL A 197 -18.00 -3.29 -2.12
C VAL A 197 -19.40 -3.64 -2.65
N SER A 198 -20.46 -3.37 -1.88
CA SER A 198 -21.84 -3.60 -2.33
C SER A 198 -22.18 -2.78 -3.57
N LEU A 199 -21.72 -1.51 -3.64
CA LEU A 199 -21.91 -0.66 -4.82
C LEU A 199 -21.17 -1.22 -6.05
N ILE A 200 -19.93 -1.68 -5.89
CA ILE A 200 -19.16 -2.30 -6.97
C ILE A 200 -19.86 -3.56 -7.47
N LEU A 201 -20.30 -4.44 -6.57
CA LEU A 201 -21.02 -5.67 -6.94
C LEU A 201 -22.37 -5.39 -7.59
N TRP A 202 -23.08 -4.36 -7.14
CA TRP A 202 -24.34 -3.92 -7.75
C TRP A 202 -24.09 -3.36 -9.17
N LEU A 203 -23.09 -2.48 -9.34
CA LEU A 203 -22.72 -1.96 -10.65
C LEU A 203 -22.31 -3.09 -11.61
N TRP A 204 -21.61 -4.11 -11.12
CA TRP A 204 -21.26 -5.26 -11.91
C TRP A 204 -22.49 -5.99 -12.48
N ASN A 205 -23.55 -6.11 -11.68
CA ASN A 205 -24.77 -6.79 -12.12
C ASN A 205 -25.63 -5.94 -13.09
N VAL A 206 -25.61 -4.61 -12.99
CA VAL A 206 -26.58 -3.77 -13.72
C VAL A 206 -25.98 -2.99 -14.89
N SER A 207 -24.65 -2.80 -14.95
CA SER A 207 -24.02 -1.90 -15.92
C SER A 207 -23.57 -2.59 -17.22
N GLY A 208 -23.86 -3.88 -17.38
CA GLY A 208 -23.52 -4.65 -18.59
C GLY A 208 -22.00 -4.75 -18.82
N PRO A 209 -21.50 -4.82 -20.07
CA PRO A 209 -20.10 -5.13 -20.38
C PRO A 209 -19.10 -4.05 -19.95
N TYR A 210 -19.56 -2.84 -19.64
CA TYR A 210 -18.71 -1.73 -19.16
C TYR A 210 -18.78 -1.53 -17.66
N TRP A 211 -19.28 -2.49 -16.89
CA TRP A 211 -19.40 -2.42 -15.43
C TRP A 211 -18.08 -2.01 -14.75
N TRP A 212 -16.96 -2.48 -15.24
CA TRP A 212 -15.63 -2.21 -14.70
C TRP A 212 -15.25 -0.72 -14.75
N VAL A 213 -15.72 0.03 -15.76
CA VAL A 213 -15.51 1.49 -15.85
C VAL A 213 -16.31 2.20 -14.75
N TRP A 214 -17.57 1.80 -14.56
CA TRP A 214 -18.42 2.38 -13.51
C TRP A 214 -17.96 2.01 -12.11
N ALA A 215 -17.54 0.77 -11.90
CA ALA A 215 -16.95 0.30 -10.65
C ALA A 215 -15.64 1.05 -10.33
N TRP A 216 -14.80 1.25 -11.35
CA TRP A 216 -13.60 2.07 -11.21
C TRP A 216 -13.93 3.54 -10.88
N ALA A 217 -14.90 4.15 -11.54
CA ALA A 217 -15.31 5.51 -11.26
C ALA A 217 -15.85 5.64 -9.82
N ALA A 218 -16.68 4.70 -9.37
CA ALA A 218 -17.17 4.64 -7.99
C ALA A 218 -16.01 4.47 -6.97
N TYR A 219 -15.05 3.60 -7.26
CA TYR A 219 -13.84 3.41 -6.47
C TYR A 219 -12.99 4.70 -6.40
N MET A 220 -12.78 5.40 -7.52
CA MET A 220 -12.04 6.66 -7.55
C MET A 220 -12.77 7.77 -6.76
N LEU A 221 -14.08 7.88 -6.92
CA LEU A 221 -14.90 8.82 -6.14
C LEU A 221 -14.79 8.51 -4.64
N PHE A 222 -14.89 7.23 -4.27
CA PHE A 222 -14.71 6.79 -2.89
C PHE A 222 -13.34 7.20 -2.33
N ASN A 223 -12.25 6.99 -3.07
CA ASN A 223 -10.91 7.41 -2.65
C ASN A 223 -10.82 8.94 -2.43
N VAL A 224 -11.42 9.74 -3.31
CA VAL A 224 -11.47 11.20 -3.15
C VAL A 224 -12.26 11.58 -1.89
N ILE A 225 -13.39 10.91 -1.63
CA ILE A 225 -14.19 11.12 -0.42
C ILE A 225 -13.38 10.76 0.83
N ILE A 226 -12.70 9.60 0.84
CA ILE A 226 -11.86 9.18 1.97
C ILE A 226 -10.73 10.18 2.21
N LEU A 227 -10.06 10.63 1.17
CA LEU A 227 -8.97 11.60 1.28
C LEU A 227 -9.43 12.95 1.88
N TRP A 228 -10.67 13.36 1.60
CA TRP A 228 -11.30 14.53 2.23
C TRP A 228 -11.77 14.23 3.66
N LEU A 229 -12.35 13.05 3.90
CA LEU A 229 -12.90 12.63 5.19
C LEU A 229 -11.80 12.32 6.22
N TYR A 230 -10.63 11.85 5.76
CA TYR A 230 -9.55 11.41 6.63
C TYR A 230 -9.13 12.48 7.66
N PRO A 231 -8.72 13.71 7.28
CA PRO A 231 -8.31 14.72 8.25
C PRO A 231 -9.44 15.30 9.08
N ALA A 232 -10.69 15.20 8.60
CA ALA A 232 -11.84 15.80 9.25
C ALA A 232 -12.54 14.88 10.25
N VAL A 233 -12.56 13.58 9.96
CA VAL A 233 -13.34 12.59 10.71
C VAL A 233 -12.49 11.41 11.16
N ILE A 234 -11.76 10.75 10.23
CA ILE A 234 -11.09 9.49 10.54
C ILE A 234 -9.92 9.70 11.50
N ALA A 235 -9.00 10.60 11.19
CA ALA A 235 -7.84 10.84 12.04
C ALA A 235 -8.20 11.32 13.46
N PRO A 236 -9.23 12.19 13.67
CA PRO A 236 -9.68 12.57 15.00
C PRO A 236 -10.28 11.45 15.86
N LEU A 237 -10.72 10.33 15.27
CA LEU A 237 -11.16 9.16 16.05
C LEU A 237 -10.00 8.50 16.81
N PHE A 238 -8.80 8.62 16.27
CA PHE A 238 -7.59 8.00 16.84
C PHE A 238 -6.74 9.00 17.63
N ASN A 239 -6.57 10.22 17.14
CA ASN A 239 -5.64 11.19 17.69
C ASN A 239 -6.32 12.53 18.00
N LYS A 240 -5.78 13.26 18.99
CA LYS A 240 -6.21 14.62 19.27
C LYS A 240 -5.33 15.60 18.51
N PHE A 241 -5.96 16.54 17.83
CA PHE A 241 -5.32 17.62 17.11
C PHE A 241 -5.53 18.94 17.85
N SER A 242 -4.48 19.72 17.99
CA SER A 242 -4.53 21.05 18.60
C SER A 242 -3.82 22.04 17.68
N PRO A 243 -4.28 23.30 17.56
CA PRO A 243 -3.50 24.33 16.88
C PRO A 243 -2.09 24.41 17.47
N LEU A 244 -1.10 24.67 16.60
CA LEU A 244 0.28 24.85 17.06
C LEU A 244 0.34 26.06 17.98
N PRO A 245 0.92 25.95 19.21
CA PRO A 245 1.05 27.08 20.14
C PRO A 245 1.84 28.23 19.51
N ASP A 246 1.51 29.46 19.91
CA ASP A 246 2.29 30.65 19.53
C ASP A 246 3.71 30.56 20.09
N GLY A 247 4.67 31.03 19.33
CA GLY A 247 6.08 31.00 19.69
C GLY A 247 7.01 30.87 18.49
N GLU A 248 8.31 30.82 18.73
CA GLU A 248 9.35 30.82 17.70
C GLU A 248 9.12 29.79 16.59
N LEU A 249 8.74 28.57 16.94
CA LEU A 249 8.48 27.51 15.95
C LEU A 249 7.35 27.91 15.01
N LYS A 250 6.21 28.39 15.53
CA LYS A 250 5.07 28.80 14.72
C LYS A 250 5.44 29.96 13.80
N ASP A 251 6.11 30.97 14.32
CA ASP A 251 6.52 32.15 13.55
C ASP A 251 7.47 31.79 12.41
N ARG A 252 8.44 30.90 12.65
CA ARG A 252 9.34 30.36 11.63
C ARG A 252 8.58 29.61 10.52
N LEU A 253 7.65 28.72 10.91
CA LEU A 253 6.89 27.94 9.95
C LEU A 253 5.94 28.82 9.13
N GLU A 254 5.28 29.81 9.72
CA GLU A 254 4.45 30.80 9.00
C GLU A 254 5.28 31.65 8.04
N SER A 255 6.47 32.07 8.46
CA SER A 255 7.43 32.75 7.59
C SER A 255 7.85 31.90 6.39
N LEU A 256 8.16 30.61 6.62
CA LEU A 256 8.48 29.66 5.56
C LEU A 256 7.32 29.52 4.57
N LEU A 257 6.08 29.33 5.06
CA LEU A 257 4.89 29.24 4.24
C LEU A 257 4.69 30.47 3.37
N SER A 258 4.92 31.66 3.93
CA SER A 258 4.85 32.93 3.21
C SER A 258 5.91 33.02 2.11
N ARG A 259 7.17 32.68 2.41
CA ARG A 259 8.30 32.70 1.44
C ARG A 259 8.06 31.75 0.26
N ILE A 260 7.44 30.59 0.52
CA ILE A 260 7.10 29.59 -0.50
C ILE A 260 5.81 29.96 -1.24
N GLY A 261 5.02 30.92 -0.73
CA GLY A 261 3.68 31.23 -1.25
C GLY A 261 2.73 30.05 -1.10
N PHE A 262 2.72 29.44 0.10
CA PHE A 262 1.86 28.30 0.40
C PHE A 262 0.70 28.69 1.31
N SER A 263 -0.53 28.47 0.84
CA SER A 263 -1.74 28.72 1.62
C SER A 263 -2.15 27.48 2.37
N SER A 264 -2.19 27.53 3.70
CA SER A 264 -2.70 26.47 4.57
C SER A 264 -3.86 26.97 5.44
N ARG A 265 -4.69 26.05 5.94
CA ARG A 265 -5.75 26.34 6.90
C ARG A 265 -5.23 26.40 8.34
N GLY A 266 -3.97 26.06 8.55
CA GLY A 266 -3.28 26.14 9.84
C GLY A 266 -2.25 25.05 10.07
N LEU A 267 -1.46 25.30 11.11
CA LEU A 267 -0.47 24.39 11.66
C LEU A 267 -1.08 23.69 12.88
N TYR A 268 -0.95 22.38 12.95
CA TYR A 268 -1.51 21.56 14.02
C TYR A 268 -0.46 20.67 14.64
N SER A 269 -0.61 20.41 15.91
CA SER A 269 0.10 19.39 16.67
C SER A 269 -0.81 18.19 16.88
N MET A 270 -0.26 16.99 16.84
CA MET A 270 -0.95 15.72 17.07
C MET A 270 -0.31 14.96 18.24
N ASP A 271 -1.11 14.37 19.13
CA ASP A 271 -0.68 13.61 20.31
C ASP A 271 -0.20 12.18 19.96
N ALA A 272 0.78 12.09 19.06
CA ALA A 272 1.37 10.83 18.59
C ALA A 272 2.08 10.06 19.73
N SER A 273 2.65 10.78 20.70
CA SER A 273 3.34 10.24 21.88
C SER A 273 2.52 9.25 22.70
N LYS A 274 1.21 9.25 22.55
CA LYS A 274 0.32 8.28 23.19
C LYS A 274 0.39 6.87 22.59
N ARG A 275 0.99 6.71 21.41
CA ARG A 275 1.05 5.45 20.67
C ARG A 275 2.46 5.03 20.34
N SER A 276 3.31 6.00 19.98
CA SER A 276 4.69 5.74 19.59
C SER A 276 5.60 6.88 19.99
N ALA A 277 6.85 6.56 20.32
CA ALA A 277 7.90 7.54 20.53
C ALA A 277 8.54 8.05 19.22
N LYS A 278 8.17 7.48 18.06
CA LYS A 278 8.72 7.87 16.75
C LYS A 278 8.22 9.25 16.33
N GLY A 279 9.13 10.09 15.85
CA GLY A 279 8.80 11.42 15.32
C GLY A 279 8.35 11.35 13.87
N ASN A 280 7.34 12.16 13.49
CA ASN A 280 6.92 12.33 12.11
C ASN A 280 6.20 13.67 11.91
N ALA A 281 6.04 14.09 10.63
CA ALA A 281 5.19 15.19 10.21
C ALA A 281 4.50 14.80 8.90
N TYR A 282 3.36 15.40 8.60
CA TYR A 282 2.70 15.18 7.31
C TYR A 282 1.78 16.33 6.92
N MET A 283 1.50 16.41 5.64
CA MET A 283 0.52 17.33 5.09
C MET A 283 -0.72 16.59 4.63
N THR A 284 -1.89 17.20 4.83
CA THR A 284 -3.18 16.60 4.44
C THR A 284 -4.15 17.67 3.95
N GLY A 285 -5.19 17.24 3.24
CA GLY A 285 -6.23 18.13 2.68
C GLY A 285 -5.93 18.64 1.28
N PHE A 286 -6.94 19.26 0.65
CA PHE A 286 -6.90 19.74 -0.73
C PHE A 286 -7.21 21.23 -0.84
N GLY A 287 -6.69 21.87 -1.88
CA GLY A 287 -7.00 23.25 -2.21
C GLY A 287 -6.67 24.20 -1.06
N LYS A 288 -7.68 24.96 -0.58
CA LYS A 288 -7.55 25.88 0.55
C LYS A 288 -7.68 25.22 1.93
N ASN A 289 -8.04 23.93 1.99
CA ASN A 289 -8.25 23.17 3.25
C ASN A 289 -7.04 22.35 3.67
N LYS A 290 -5.85 22.68 3.19
CA LYS A 290 -4.60 22.02 3.56
C LYS A 290 -4.26 22.26 5.02
N ARG A 291 -3.85 21.19 5.71
CA ARG A 291 -3.37 21.23 7.10
C ARG A 291 -1.97 20.65 7.15
N ILE A 292 -1.14 21.25 7.95
CA ILE A 292 0.19 20.74 8.30
C ILE A 292 0.07 20.20 9.71
N VAL A 293 0.48 18.96 9.90
CA VAL A 293 0.40 18.25 11.17
C VAL A 293 1.79 17.82 11.59
N LEU A 294 2.23 18.32 12.74
CA LEU A 294 3.47 17.95 13.39
C LEU A 294 3.15 17.01 14.56
N PHE A 295 3.90 15.91 14.69
CA PHE A 295 3.79 15.06 15.87
C PHE A 295 4.44 15.74 17.08
N ASP A 296 3.81 15.64 18.23
CA ASP A 296 4.39 16.11 19.50
C ASP A 296 5.77 15.48 19.75
N THR A 297 5.97 14.23 19.38
CA THR A 297 7.24 13.52 19.43
C THR A 297 8.31 14.13 18.53
N LEU A 298 7.97 14.67 17.36
CA LEU A 298 8.89 15.37 16.47
C LEU A 298 9.33 16.69 17.08
N MET A 299 8.37 17.50 17.53
CA MET A 299 8.62 18.84 18.09
C MET A 299 9.46 18.79 19.36
N ASN A 300 9.38 17.71 20.14
CA ASN A 300 10.18 17.53 21.35
C ASN A 300 11.64 17.13 21.06
N LYS A 301 11.96 16.70 19.85
CA LYS A 301 13.28 16.18 19.47
C LYS A 301 14.07 17.11 18.57
N LEU A 302 13.38 17.86 17.74
CA LEU A 302 13.98 18.76 16.77
C LEU A 302 13.95 20.22 17.28
N THR A 303 14.98 20.98 16.92
CA THR A 303 14.97 22.43 17.10
C THR A 303 13.96 23.09 16.17
N PRO A 304 13.52 24.33 16.44
CA PRO A 304 12.66 25.06 15.52
C PRO A 304 13.21 25.16 14.08
N GLU A 305 14.52 25.32 13.93
CA GLU A 305 15.19 25.40 12.63
C GLU A 305 15.18 24.04 11.90
N GLU A 306 15.47 22.96 12.62
CA GLU A 306 15.38 21.59 12.06
C GLU A 306 13.95 21.23 11.64
N THR A 307 12.96 21.64 12.45
CA THR A 307 11.54 21.44 12.12
C THR A 307 11.12 22.25 10.89
N GLU A 308 11.64 23.48 10.75
CA GLU A 308 11.45 24.30 9.54
C GLU A 308 12.01 23.59 8.30
N ALA A 309 13.21 23.02 8.40
CA ALA A 309 13.84 22.30 7.29
C ALA A 309 13.05 21.04 6.89
N VAL A 310 12.57 20.26 7.85
CA VAL A 310 11.68 19.12 7.59
C VAL A 310 10.38 19.57 6.94
N LEU A 311 9.76 20.65 7.42
CA LEU A 311 8.55 21.19 6.78
C LEU A 311 8.83 21.69 5.35
N ALA A 312 9.99 22.29 5.10
CA ALA A 312 10.38 22.70 3.75
C ALA A 312 10.48 21.51 2.78
N HIS A 313 10.98 20.37 3.26
CA HIS A 313 10.99 19.10 2.51
C HIS A 313 9.56 18.62 2.19
N GLU A 314 8.66 18.57 3.18
CA GLU A 314 7.25 18.20 2.98
C GLU A 314 6.54 19.13 1.98
N LEU A 315 6.83 20.43 2.08
CA LEU A 315 6.32 21.43 1.13
C LEU A 315 6.86 21.21 -0.29
N GLY A 316 8.07 20.67 -0.42
CA GLY A 316 8.68 20.26 -1.69
C GLY A 316 7.82 19.21 -2.40
N HIS A 317 7.40 18.15 -1.72
CA HIS A 317 6.50 17.15 -2.28
C HIS A 317 5.22 17.77 -2.84
N TYR A 318 4.68 18.74 -2.14
CA TYR A 318 3.47 19.42 -2.58
C TYR A 318 3.70 20.34 -3.78
N LYS A 319 4.71 21.22 -3.70
CA LYS A 319 5.02 22.24 -4.74
C LYS A 319 5.47 21.60 -6.06
N LEU A 320 6.17 20.48 -5.99
CA LEU A 320 6.64 19.71 -7.16
C LEU A 320 5.56 18.74 -7.70
N ASN A 321 4.34 18.83 -7.15
CA ASN A 321 3.19 18.03 -7.57
C ASN A 321 3.39 16.51 -7.44
N HIS A 322 4.23 16.02 -6.52
CA HIS A 322 4.46 14.58 -6.34
C HIS A 322 3.18 13.84 -6.00
N ILE A 323 2.34 14.43 -5.13
CA ILE A 323 1.04 13.86 -4.76
C ILE A 323 0.13 13.70 -5.98
N TYR A 324 0.08 14.72 -6.87
CA TYR A 324 -0.76 14.63 -8.08
C TYR A 324 -0.21 13.62 -9.09
N LYS A 325 1.12 13.51 -9.23
CA LYS A 325 1.76 12.48 -10.08
C LYS A 325 1.43 11.07 -9.56
N MET A 326 1.51 10.85 -8.26
CA MET A 326 1.16 9.57 -7.63
C MET A 326 -0.34 9.26 -7.77
N LEU A 327 -1.21 10.26 -7.64
CA LEU A 327 -2.65 10.09 -7.82
C LEU A 327 -3.00 9.73 -9.27
N ALA A 328 -2.38 10.41 -10.25
CA ALA A 328 -2.57 10.09 -11.67
C ALA A 328 -2.09 8.67 -11.99
N PHE A 329 -0.93 8.26 -11.46
CA PHE A 329 -0.42 6.90 -11.60
C PHE A 329 -1.41 5.87 -10.99
N SER A 330 -1.88 6.11 -9.76
CA SER A 330 -2.86 5.26 -9.10
C SER A 330 -4.18 5.17 -9.88
N CYS A 331 -4.62 6.27 -10.48
CA CYS A 331 -5.81 6.33 -11.32
C CYS A 331 -5.68 5.42 -12.55
N VAL A 332 -4.56 5.50 -13.29
CA VAL A 332 -4.31 4.66 -14.47
C VAL A 332 -4.15 3.19 -14.07
N PHE A 333 -3.38 2.90 -13.02
CA PHE A 333 -3.17 1.53 -12.55
C PHE A 333 -4.46 0.87 -12.08
N SER A 334 -5.27 1.58 -11.30
CA SER A 334 -6.56 1.03 -10.84
C SER A 334 -7.52 0.80 -12.02
N LEU A 335 -7.54 1.67 -13.04
CA LEU A 335 -8.31 1.44 -14.25
C LEU A 335 -7.89 0.15 -14.96
N LEU A 336 -6.57 -0.06 -15.11
CA LEU A 336 -6.03 -1.29 -15.70
C LEU A 336 -6.40 -2.53 -14.86
N PHE A 337 -6.40 -2.42 -13.55
CA PHE A 337 -6.78 -3.53 -12.66
C PHE A 337 -8.28 -3.86 -12.76
N PHE A 338 -9.15 -2.87 -12.82
CA PHE A 338 -10.58 -3.13 -13.03
C PHE A 338 -10.85 -3.71 -14.42
N TRP A 339 -10.13 -3.25 -15.45
CA TRP A 339 -10.18 -3.88 -16.77
C TRP A 339 -9.68 -5.33 -16.72
N LEU A 340 -8.52 -5.61 -16.11
CA LEU A 340 -7.97 -6.95 -15.98
C LEU A 340 -8.92 -7.86 -15.20
N LEU A 341 -9.49 -7.38 -14.10
CA LEU A 341 -10.51 -8.09 -13.34
C LEU A 341 -11.71 -8.45 -14.22
N SER A 342 -12.18 -7.53 -15.08
CA SER A 342 -13.30 -7.81 -15.97
C SER A 342 -13.01 -8.89 -16.99
N VAL A 343 -11.76 -9.01 -17.42
CA VAL A 343 -11.32 -10.09 -18.33
C VAL A 343 -11.21 -11.43 -17.60
N LEU A 344 -10.56 -11.43 -16.43
CA LEU A 344 -10.30 -12.66 -15.67
C LEU A 344 -11.58 -13.26 -15.05
N ALA A 345 -12.51 -12.41 -14.64
CA ALA A 345 -13.75 -12.84 -14.01
C ALA A 345 -14.66 -13.67 -14.94
N ASP A 346 -14.52 -13.52 -16.26
CA ASP A 346 -15.23 -14.33 -17.25
C ASP A 346 -14.48 -15.61 -17.61
N CYS A 347 -13.26 -15.81 -17.08
CA CYS A 347 -12.42 -16.96 -17.40
C CYS A 347 -12.53 -18.06 -16.33
N GLN A 348 -13.15 -19.19 -16.67
CA GLN A 348 -13.29 -20.33 -15.75
C GLN A 348 -11.93 -20.81 -15.21
N TRP A 349 -10.88 -20.86 -16.06
CA TRP A 349 -9.53 -21.26 -15.67
C TRP A 349 -8.92 -20.37 -14.57
N PHE A 350 -9.35 -19.12 -14.45
CA PHE A 350 -8.89 -18.22 -13.38
C PHE A 350 -9.34 -18.70 -12.00
N TYR A 351 -10.60 -19.15 -11.89
CA TYR A 351 -11.15 -19.69 -10.64
C TYR A 351 -10.57 -21.07 -10.34
N GLU A 352 -10.62 -21.97 -11.29
CA GLU A 352 -10.13 -23.35 -11.15
C GLU A 352 -8.65 -23.42 -10.83
N GLY A 353 -7.82 -22.59 -11.48
CA GLY A 353 -6.38 -22.51 -11.21
C GLY A 353 -6.03 -21.89 -9.85
N LEU A 354 -7.02 -21.28 -9.18
CA LEU A 354 -6.91 -20.82 -7.78
C LEU A 354 -7.79 -21.65 -6.83
N GLY A 355 -8.15 -22.88 -7.22
CA GLY A 355 -8.80 -23.86 -6.38
C GLY A 355 -10.30 -23.65 -6.18
N VAL A 356 -10.97 -22.87 -7.02
CA VAL A 356 -12.42 -22.62 -6.91
C VAL A 356 -13.18 -23.09 -8.15
N ASN A 357 -14.15 -23.99 -7.95
CA ASN A 357 -15.08 -24.44 -8.98
C ASN A 357 -16.44 -23.78 -8.78
N LEU A 358 -16.86 -22.98 -9.74
CA LEU A 358 -18.15 -22.28 -9.70
C LEU A 358 -19.28 -23.24 -10.11
N ILE A 359 -20.16 -23.57 -9.17
CA ILE A 359 -21.26 -24.50 -9.42
C ILE A 359 -22.54 -23.78 -9.84
N GLN A 360 -22.75 -22.54 -9.36
CA GLN A 360 -23.98 -21.74 -9.55
C GLN A 360 -23.79 -20.53 -10.45
N GLY A 361 -22.86 -20.56 -11.40
CA GLY A 361 -22.54 -19.41 -12.24
C GLY A 361 -21.52 -18.45 -11.61
N ALA A 362 -21.27 -17.32 -12.27
CA ALA A 362 -20.26 -16.35 -11.84
C ALA A 362 -20.53 -15.81 -10.43
N SER A 363 -19.52 -15.86 -9.57
CA SER A 363 -19.52 -15.21 -8.25
C SER A 363 -18.56 -14.03 -8.28
N HIS A 364 -19.09 -12.81 -8.42
CA HIS A 364 -18.30 -11.58 -8.52
C HIS A 364 -17.51 -11.32 -7.23
N GLY A 365 -18.10 -11.64 -6.07
CA GLY A 365 -17.40 -11.53 -4.78
C GLY A 365 -16.20 -12.47 -4.67
N THR A 366 -16.35 -13.73 -5.16
CA THR A 366 -15.24 -14.67 -5.23
C THR A 366 -14.16 -14.20 -6.21
N ALA A 367 -14.55 -13.65 -7.37
CA ALA A 367 -13.60 -13.03 -8.31
C ALA A 367 -12.78 -11.91 -7.67
N LEU A 368 -13.43 -11.01 -6.91
CA LEU A 368 -12.75 -9.95 -6.18
C LEU A 368 -11.74 -10.50 -5.16
N VAL A 369 -12.11 -11.53 -4.40
CA VAL A 369 -11.20 -12.15 -3.43
C VAL A 369 -10.02 -12.81 -4.13
N LEU A 370 -10.26 -13.64 -5.14
CA LEU A 370 -9.18 -14.30 -5.89
C LEU A 370 -8.25 -13.29 -6.55
N PHE A 371 -8.80 -12.23 -7.14
CA PHE A 371 -8.03 -11.18 -7.75
C PHE A 371 -7.16 -10.45 -6.72
N SER A 372 -7.72 -10.14 -5.53
CA SER A 372 -6.98 -9.49 -4.45
C SER A 372 -5.85 -10.35 -3.89
N ILE A 373 -5.97 -11.67 -3.95
CA ILE A 373 -4.93 -12.63 -3.57
C ILE A 373 -3.86 -12.74 -4.67
N ALA A 374 -4.27 -12.85 -5.93
CA ALA A 374 -3.36 -13.13 -7.04
C ALA A 374 -2.52 -11.91 -7.45
N VAL A 375 -3.11 -10.71 -7.52
CA VAL A 375 -2.42 -9.51 -8.01
C VAL A 375 -1.14 -9.19 -7.26
N PRO A 376 -1.08 -9.18 -5.91
CA PRO A 376 0.15 -8.89 -5.18
C PRO A 376 1.28 -9.90 -5.47
N VAL A 377 0.93 -11.15 -5.75
CA VAL A 377 1.89 -12.22 -6.08
C VAL A 377 2.63 -11.89 -7.38
N PHE A 378 1.88 -11.49 -8.41
CA PHE A 378 2.45 -11.12 -9.71
C PHE A 378 3.10 -9.74 -9.72
N MET A 379 2.65 -8.82 -8.85
CA MET A 379 3.13 -7.43 -8.81
C MET A 379 4.43 -7.25 -8.01
N PHE A 380 4.77 -8.17 -7.11
CA PHE A 380 5.95 -8.02 -6.25
C PHE A 380 7.27 -7.80 -7.04
N PRO A 381 7.55 -8.52 -8.15
CA PRO A 381 8.77 -8.27 -8.95
C PRO A 381 8.87 -6.84 -9.53
N LEU A 382 7.76 -6.11 -9.60
CA LEU A 382 7.71 -4.73 -10.10
C LEU A 382 7.89 -3.67 -8.99
N ALA A 383 8.00 -4.09 -7.72
CA ALA A 383 8.20 -3.20 -6.59
C ALA A 383 9.38 -2.22 -6.76
N PRO A 384 10.55 -2.61 -7.32
CA PRO A 384 11.67 -1.70 -7.53
C PRO A 384 11.33 -0.49 -8.39
N LEU A 385 10.40 -0.62 -9.34
CA LEU A 385 9.97 0.49 -10.19
C LEU A 385 9.26 1.57 -9.38
N SER A 386 8.31 1.17 -8.52
CA SER A 386 7.61 2.11 -7.63
C SER A 386 8.55 2.78 -6.64
N SER A 387 9.45 1.99 -6.03
CA SER A 387 10.46 2.50 -5.08
C SER A 387 11.43 3.47 -5.75
N TYR A 388 11.82 3.24 -7.01
CA TYR A 388 12.68 4.16 -7.77
C TYR A 388 12.04 5.55 -7.94
N PHE A 389 10.78 5.62 -8.38
CA PHE A 389 10.08 6.89 -8.52
C PHE A 389 9.89 7.59 -7.18
N SER A 390 9.59 6.85 -6.10
CA SER A 390 9.49 7.43 -4.77
C SER A 390 10.80 8.07 -4.34
N ARG A 391 11.92 7.36 -4.45
CA ARG A 391 13.25 7.88 -4.09
C ARG A 391 13.66 9.10 -4.93
N LYS A 392 13.28 9.15 -6.19
CA LYS A 392 13.51 10.34 -7.03
C LYS A 392 12.78 11.56 -6.48
N HIS A 393 11.54 11.41 -6.06
CA HIS A 393 10.76 12.48 -5.46
C HIS A 393 11.38 12.98 -4.14
N GLU A 394 12.04 12.11 -3.37
CA GLU A 394 12.75 12.49 -2.15
C GLU A 394 13.91 13.45 -2.45
N PHE A 395 14.76 13.12 -3.44
CA PHE A 395 15.85 14.02 -3.84
C PHE A 395 15.36 15.38 -4.34
N GLU A 396 14.24 15.39 -5.09
CA GLU A 396 13.62 16.63 -5.55
C GLU A 396 13.09 17.45 -4.36
N ALA A 397 12.53 16.81 -3.32
CA ALA A 397 12.05 17.45 -2.11
C ALA A 397 13.20 17.95 -1.23
N ASP A 398 14.31 17.21 -1.11
CA ASP A 398 15.51 17.63 -0.40
C ASP A 398 16.14 18.87 -1.05
N ALA A 399 16.28 18.88 -2.37
CA ALA A 399 16.79 20.04 -3.12
C ALA A 399 15.88 21.27 -2.95
N PHE A 400 14.56 21.07 -2.91
CA PHE A 400 13.60 22.14 -2.61
C PHE A 400 13.78 22.67 -1.18
N ALA A 401 13.96 21.79 -0.20
CA ALA A 401 14.21 22.19 1.19
C ALA A 401 15.48 23.02 1.32
N VAL A 402 16.58 22.61 0.71
CA VAL A 402 17.84 23.37 0.66
C VAL A 402 17.65 24.76 0.08
N LYS A 403 16.82 24.90 -0.96
CA LYS A 403 16.53 26.20 -1.58
C LYS A 403 15.83 27.19 -0.65
N TYR A 404 14.90 26.73 0.19
CA TYR A 404 14.00 27.57 0.99
C TYR A 404 14.31 27.57 2.49
N SER A 405 15.19 26.67 2.96
CA SER A 405 15.62 26.59 4.36
C SER A 405 17.14 26.34 4.47
N ASN A 406 17.59 25.90 5.65
CA ASN A 406 18.98 25.59 5.92
C ASN A 406 19.23 24.08 5.68
N GLY A 407 20.10 23.73 4.70
CA GLY A 407 20.42 22.33 4.41
C GLY A 407 21.19 21.65 5.54
N HIS A 408 22.03 22.37 6.29
CA HIS A 408 22.70 21.80 7.47
C HIS A 408 21.68 21.43 8.56
N ALA A 409 20.62 22.24 8.75
CA ALA A 409 19.53 21.90 9.67
C ALA A 409 18.74 20.69 9.18
N LEU A 410 18.54 20.53 7.86
CA LEU A 410 17.91 19.35 7.29
C LEU A 410 18.77 18.09 7.54
N ILE A 411 20.08 18.16 7.33
CA ILE A 411 21.00 17.04 7.63
C ILE A 411 20.94 16.68 9.11
N SER A 412 21.01 17.68 10.01
CA SER A 412 20.90 17.45 11.45
C SER A 412 19.58 16.79 11.83
N ALA A 413 18.45 17.28 11.29
CA ALA A 413 17.13 16.68 11.49
C ALA A 413 17.08 15.23 11.02
N LEU A 414 17.58 14.94 9.81
CA LEU A 414 17.63 13.58 9.28
C LEU A 414 18.45 12.65 10.18
N VAL A 415 19.65 13.04 10.59
CA VAL A 415 20.51 12.25 11.49
C VAL A 415 19.77 11.93 12.79
N LYS A 416 19.13 12.93 13.42
CA LYS A 416 18.33 12.72 14.64
C LYS A 416 17.17 11.77 14.41
N LEU A 417 16.40 11.96 13.34
CA LEU A 417 15.24 11.12 13.02
C LEU A 417 15.64 9.65 12.73
N PHE A 418 16.74 9.45 12.00
CA PHE A 418 17.25 8.10 11.75
C PHE A 418 17.72 7.43 13.05
N SER A 419 18.46 8.14 13.90
CA SER A 419 18.92 7.64 15.19
C SER A 419 17.74 7.33 16.12
N ASP A 420 16.81 8.27 16.26
CA ASP A 420 15.69 8.20 17.20
C ASP A 420 14.63 7.16 16.78
N ASN A 421 14.48 6.91 15.50
CA ASN A 421 13.56 5.90 14.97
C ASN A 421 14.24 4.51 14.80
N ALA A 422 15.52 4.39 15.20
CA ALA A 422 16.38 3.23 14.96
C ALA A 422 16.31 2.74 13.51
N SER A 423 16.30 3.68 12.57
CA SER A 423 16.35 3.38 11.14
C SER A 423 17.77 2.98 10.75
N THR A 424 17.92 1.93 9.97
CA THR A 424 19.24 1.54 9.47
C THR A 424 19.80 2.61 8.54
N LEU A 425 21.07 2.98 8.74
CA LEU A 425 21.73 4.02 7.96
C LEU A 425 22.29 3.51 6.64
N THR A 426 22.44 2.22 6.53
CA THR A 426 23.12 1.53 5.43
C THR A 426 22.42 0.23 5.12
N PRO A 427 21.19 0.29 4.62
CA PRO A 427 20.50 -0.91 4.18
C PRO A 427 21.23 -1.53 2.97
N ASP A 428 21.04 -2.82 2.75
CA ASP A 428 21.53 -3.47 1.54
C ASP A 428 20.93 -2.79 0.29
N PRO A 429 21.74 -2.41 -0.72
CA PRO A 429 21.22 -1.67 -1.88
C PRO A 429 20.14 -2.41 -2.67
N VAL A 430 20.21 -3.75 -2.73
CA VAL A 430 19.18 -4.55 -3.43
C VAL A 430 17.92 -4.64 -2.59
N TYR A 431 18.04 -4.82 -1.26
CA TYR A 431 16.92 -4.74 -0.34
C TYR A 431 16.24 -3.38 -0.43
N SER A 432 17.03 -2.30 -0.36
CA SER A 432 16.55 -0.92 -0.48
C SER A 432 15.84 -0.66 -1.82
N ALA A 433 16.30 -1.27 -2.92
CA ALA A 433 15.63 -1.15 -4.21
C ALA A 433 14.19 -1.68 -4.20
N PHE A 434 13.91 -2.74 -3.45
CA PHE A 434 12.56 -3.32 -3.35
C PHE A 434 11.67 -2.67 -2.29
N TYR A 435 12.24 -2.30 -1.12
CA TYR A 435 11.44 -1.96 0.05
C TYR A 435 11.50 -0.48 0.45
N SER A 436 12.58 0.24 0.06
CA SER A 436 12.76 1.61 0.53
C SER A 436 12.09 2.63 -0.38
N SER A 437 11.08 3.31 0.14
CA SER A 437 10.47 4.49 -0.49
C SER A 437 11.35 5.74 -0.38
N HIS A 438 12.25 5.80 0.60
CA HIS A 438 13.23 6.85 0.79
C HIS A 438 14.63 6.36 0.43
N PRO A 439 15.50 7.22 -0.13
CA PRO A 439 16.91 6.87 -0.33
C PRO A 439 17.63 6.69 1.01
N ASP A 440 18.73 5.96 0.98
CA ASP A 440 19.56 5.73 2.15
C ASP A 440 20.08 7.06 2.71
N ALA A 441 20.18 7.15 4.05
CA ALA A 441 20.56 8.39 4.74
C ALA A 441 21.87 8.98 4.23
N ALA A 442 22.87 8.12 3.95
CA ALA A 442 24.16 8.54 3.41
C ALA A 442 24.04 9.27 2.08
N ILE A 443 23.29 8.69 1.18
CA ILE A 443 23.11 9.22 -0.17
C ILE A 443 22.31 10.53 -0.12
N ARG A 444 21.29 10.62 0.75
CA ARG A 444 20.53 11.87 0.97
C ARG A 444 21.41 12.98 1.51
N ILE A 445 22.20 12.69 2.56
CA ILE A 445 23.11 13.69 3.17
C ILE A 445 24.09 14.21 2.13
N GLN A 446 24.73 13.32 1.35
CA GLN A 446 25.62 13.73 0.28
C GLN A 446 24.93 14.65 -0.74
N ALA A 447 23.74 14.29 -1.20
CA ALA A 447 22.97 15.08 -2.16
C ALA A 447 22.59 16.47 -1.60
N ILE A 448 22.25 16.55 -0.30
CA ILE A 448 21.96 17.81 0.37
C ILE A 448 23.22 18.70 0.50
N GLU A 449 24.38 18.12 0.83
CA GLU A 449 25.67 18.83 0.90
C GLU A 449 26.07 19.37 -0.48
N GLU A 450 25.88 18.60 -1.54
CA GLU A 450 26.13 19.05 -2.93
C GLU A 450 25.19 20.21 -3.33
N ALA A 451 23.91 20.11 -2.97
CA ALA A 451 22.93 21.17 -3.21
C ALA A 451 23.26 22.47 -2.43
N GLU A 452 23.74 22.37 -1.19
CA GLU A 452 24.20 23.54 -0.40
C GLU A 452 25.44 24.20 -1.02
N LYS A 453 26.42 23.41 -1.48
CA LYS A 453 27.59 23.94 -2.20
C LYS A 453 27.19 24.67 -3.48
N ALA A 454 26.26 24.10 -4.24
CA ALA A 454 25.74 24.73 -5.46
C ALA A 454 25.00 26.04 -5.16
N LYS A 455 24.22 26.09 -4.08
CA LYS A 455 23.53 27.30 -3.62
C LYS A 455 24.52 28.38 -3.21
N ALA A 456 25.57 28.05 -2.44
CA ALA A 456 26.62 29.00 -2.03
C ALA A 456 27.41 29.55 -3.23
N ALA A 457 27.63 28.75 -4.27
CA ALA A 457 28.35 29.20 -5.46
C ALA A 457 27.50 30.10 -6.38
N SER A 458 26.17 30.14 -6.19
CA SER A 458 25.24 30.96 -6.97
C SER A 458 24.96 32.34 -6.36
N HIS A 459 25.47 32.61 -5.13
CA HIS A 459 25.44 33.89 -4.40
C HIS A 459 26.80 34.51 -4.35
#